data_eec1136ffac3c3335d44a3e7f921e693
#
_entry.id   eec1136ffac3c3335d44a3e7f921e693
#
_cell.length_a   1.000
_cell.length_b   1.000
_cell.length_c   1.000
_cell.angle_alpha   90.00
_cell.angle_beta   90.00
_cell.angle_gamma   90.00
#
_symmetry.space_group_name_H-M   'P 1'
#
loop_
_entity.id
_entity.type
_entity.pdbx_description
1 polymer ?
#
loop_
_entity_poly.entity_id
_entity_poly.type
_entity_poly.pdbx_seq_one_letter_code
_entity_poly.pdbx_strand_id
1 'polypeptide(L)'
;VDLWERLAKEDIEVNLGSDQTSLHNPWAGGYYPVGLSLEESKKMMADDPDEFKKRVEASLRRQVAAINQLTQRGMYFFDYGNAFLLQSSRAGADILLPDGKFRYPSYVQDIMGPMFFDYGFGPFRWVCTSCDPDDLALTDKLAEQVLTDERQHATEDIQHQLDDNIHWIREAGKNHLVVGSQARI
;
A
#
# COMPACT_ATOMS: atom_id res chain seq x y z
N VAL A 1 1.83 15.88 -4.66
CA VAL A 1 2.38 16.40 -5.94
C VAL A 1 3.32 17.57 -5.66
N ASP A 2 2.84 18.63 -5.02
CA ASP A 2 3.63 19.86 -4.79
C ASP A 2 5.00 19.57 -4.14
N LEU A 3 5.05 18.65 -3.17
CA LEU A 3 6.32 18.25 -2.56
C LEU A 3 7.28 17.60 -3.59
N TRP A 4 6.78 16.65 -4.40
CA TRP A 4 7.60 15.98 -5.41
C TRP A 4 8.14 16.98 -6.45
N GLU A 5 7.28 17.88 -6.93
CA GLU A 5 7.68 18.93 -7.87
C GLU A 5 8.71 19.90 -7.26
N ARG A 6 8.53 20.23 -5.99
CA ARG A 6 9.47 21.08 -5.26
C ARG A 6 10.85 20.42 -5.12
N LEU A 7 10.90 19.15 -4.70
CA LEU A 7 12.14 18.38 -4.59
C LEU A 7 12.87 18.31 -5.94
N ALA A 8 12.12 18.06 -7.02
CA ALA A 8 12.68 17.99 -8.37
C ALA A 8 13.19 19.36 -8.85
N LYS A 9 12.48 20.47 -8.53
CA LYS A 9 12.84 21.82 -8.96
C LYS A 9 14.02 22.42 -8.18
N GLU A 10 14.06 22.20 -6.88
CA GLU A 10 15.07 22.77 -5.98
C GLU A 10 16.38 21.95 -5.97
N ASP A 11 16.50 20.95 -6.81
CA ASP A 11 17.66 20.05 -6.93
C ASP A 11 18.07 19.39 -5.61
N ILE A 12 17.06 19.07 -4.79
CA ILE A 12 17.27 18.41 -3.50
C ILE A 12 17.62 16.94 -3.77
N GLU A 13 18.71 16.49 -3.18
CA GLU A 13 19.12 15.09 -3.24
C GLU A 13 18.17 14.21 -2.43
N VAL A 14 17.58 13.20 -3.07
CA VAL A 14 16.71 12.21 -2.46
C VAL A 14 17.18 10.83 -2.86
N ASN A 15 17.58 10.02 -1.89
CA ASN A 15 18.12 8.68 -2.17
C ASN A 15 17.02 7.62 -2.28
N LEU A 16 15.92 7.79 -1.54
CA LEU A 16 14.84 6.81 -1.47
C LEU A 16 13.47 7.52 -1.50
N GLY A 17 12.56 7.04 -2.32
CA GLY A 17 11.22 7.56 -2.43
C GLY A 17 10.16 6.48 -2.52
N SER A 18 9.00 6.74 -1.95
CA SER A 18 7.83 5.87 -2.05
C SER A 18 6.55 6.70 -2.04
N ASP A 19 5.52 6.22 -2.71
CA ASP A 19 4.19 6.82 -2.65
C ASP A 19 3.26 6.01 -1.76
N GLN A 20 2.62 6.67 -0.80
CA GLN A 20 1.64 6.10 0.12
C GLN A 20 0.25 6.71 -0.04
N THR A 21 0.01 7.44 -1.12
CA THR A 21 -1.31 8.02 -1.42
C THR A 21 -2.32 6.90 -1.69
N SER A 22 -3.50 6.97 -1.08
CA SER A 22 -4.53 5.94 -1.25
C SER A 22 -5.21 6.05 -2.62
N LEU A 23 -4.79 5.21 -3.55
CA LEU A 23 -5.27 5.17 -4.94
C LEU A 23 -6.14 3.93 -5.25
N HIS A 24 -6.54 3.18 -4.22
CA HIS A 24 -7.50 2.09 -4.39
C HIS A 24 -8.87 2.60 -4.83
N ASN A 25 -9.28 3.75 -4.33
CA ASN A 25 -10.52 4.41 -4.73
C ASN A 25 -10.31 5.93 -4.91
N PRO A 26 -9.60 6.35 -5.96
CA PRO A 26 -9.25 7.76 -6.15
C PRO A 26 -10.45 8.66 -6.44
N TRP A 27 -11.55 8.09 -6.94
CA TRP A 27 -12.75 8.83 -7.36
C TRP A 27 -13.70 9.14 -6.20
N ALA A 28 -13.54 8.52 -5.06
CA ALA A 28 -14.37 8.70 -3.87
C ALA A 28 -13.57 9.26 -2.68
N GLY A 29 -12.63 10.15 -2.94
CA GLY A 29 -11.88 10.86 -1.91
C GLY A 29 -10.60 10.15 -1.43
N GLY A 30 -10.14 9.11 -2.13
CA GLY A 30 -8.84 8.49 -1.87
C GLY A 30 -7.64 9.32 -2.35
N TYR A 31 -7.88 10.25 -3.28
CA TYR A 31 -6.85 11.15 -3.82
C TYR A 31 -7.47 12.53 -4.10
N TYR A 32 -6.82 13.59 -3.64
CA TYR A 32 -7.25 14.96 -3.90
C TYR A 32 -6.34 15.62 -4.94
N PRO A 33 -6.92 16.23 -5.99
CA PRO A 33 -6.13 16.88 -7.04
C PRO A 33 -5.35 18.07 -6.51
N VAL A 34 -4.14 18.24 -7.02
CA VAL A 34 -3.30 19.38 -6.70
C VAL A 34 -3.93 20.70 -7.18
N GLY A 35 -3.75 21.77 -6.41
CA GLY A 35 -4.26 23.09 -6.72
C GLY A 35 -5.71 23.32 -6.33
N LEU A 36 -6.34 22.37 -5.65
CA LEU A 36 -7.65 22.53 -5.04
C LEU A 36 -7.53 22.39 -3.51
N SER A 37 -8.31 23.16 -2.79
CA SER A 37 -8.53 22.93 -1.37
C SER A 37 -9.36 21.65 -1.14
N LEU A 38 -9.38 21.17 0.09
CA LEU A 38 -10.20 20.01 0.47
C LEU A 38 -11.69 20.25 0.16
N GLU A 39 -12.19 21.44 0.47
CA GLU A 39 -13.60 21.80 0.25
C GLU A 39 -13.94 21.90 -1.25
N GLU A 40 -13.07 22.52 -2.04
CA GLU A 40 -13.24 22.58 -3.51
C GLU A 40 -13.21 21.18 -4.12
N SER A 41 -12.30 20.31 -3.65
CA SER A 41 -12.21 18.93 -4.11
C SER A 41 -13.47 18.14 -3.78
N LYS A 42 -13.99 18.23 -2.55
CA LYS A 42 -15.24 17.58 -2.16
C LYS A 42 -16.42 18.07 -2.97
N LYS A 43 -16.50 19.38 -3.16
CA LYS A 43 -17.57 19.99 -3.97
C LYS A 43 -17.49 19.51 -5.42
N MET A 44 -16.33 19.57 -6.04
CA MET A 44 -16.14 19.12 -7.42
C MET A 44 -16.47 17.63 -7.58
N MET A 45 -16.04 16.79 -6.63
CA MET A 45 -16.34 15.35 -6.66
C MET A 45 -17.84 15.08 -6.61
N ALA A 46 -18.63 15.90 -5.92
CA ALA A 46 -20.08 15.77 -5.84
C ALA A 46 -20.81 16.35 -7.05
N ASP A 47 -20.40 17.54 -7.50
CA ASP A 47 -21.10 18.32 -8.52
C ASP A 47 -20.68 17.97 -9.96
N ASP A 48 -19.38 17.63 -10.15
CA ASP A 48 -18.80 17.30 -11.46
C ASP A 48 -17.73 16.20 -11.31
N PRO A 49 -18.13 14.95 -11.11
CA PRO A 49 -17.21 13.83 -10.92
C PRO A 49 -16.29 13.57 -12.13
N ASP A 50 -16.71 13.92 -13.34
CA ASP A 50 -15.89 13.77 -14.54
C ASP A 50 -14.75 14.78 -14.57
N GLU A 51 -15.00 16.03 -14.20
CA GLU A 51 -13.95 17.03 -14.06
C GLU A 51 -13.01 16.69 -12.88
N PHE A 52 -13.56 16.21 -11.75
CA PHE A 52 -12.76 15.74 -10.63
C PHE A 52 -11.78 14.65 -11.08
N LYS A 53 -12.26 13.66 -11.83
CA LYS A 53 -11.44 12.59 -12.40
C LYS A 53 -10.31 13.13 -13.27
N LYS A 54 -10.61 14.03 -14.20
CA LYS A 54 -9.59 14.68 -15.05
C LYS A 54 -8.51 15.39 -14.24
N ARG A 55 -8.90 16.08 -13.16
CA ARG A 55 -7.96 16.75 -12.26
C ARG A 55 -7.07 15.79 -11.49
N VAL A 56 -7.62 14.67 -11.03
CA VAL A 56 -6.85 13.59 -10.40
C VAL A 56 -5.85 13.02 -11.40
N GLU A 57 -6.27 12.67 -12.61
CA GLU A 57 -5.39 12.14 -13.65
C GLU A 57 -4.27 13.14 -14.03
N ALA A 58 -4.60 14.43 -14.14
CA ALA A 58 -3.59 15.46 -14.38
C ALA A 58 -2.57 15.56 -13.23
N SER A 59 -3.03 15.43 -11.98
CA SER A 59 -2.17 15.44 -10.81
C SER A 59 -1.24 14.22 -10.78
N LEU A 60 -1.74 13.04 -11.13
CA LEU A 60 -0.92 11.82 -11.24
C LEU A 60 0.15 11.94 -12.32
N ARG A 61 -0.18 12.48 -13.48
CA ARG A 61 0.83 12.74 -14.55
C ARG A 61 1.94 13.68 -14.07
N ARG A 62 1.59 14.75 -13.34
CA ARG A 62 2.56 15.69 -12.76
C ARG A 62 3.44 15.03 -11.72
N GLN A 63 2.83 14.24 -10.82
CA GLN A 63 3.56 13.50 -9.78
C GLN A 63 4.58 12.52 -10.38
N VAL A 64 4.16 11.73 -11.37
CA VAL A 64 5.06 10.81 -12.08
C VAL A 64 6.19 11.55 -12.78
N ALA A 65 5.91 12.67 -13.44
CA ALA A 65 6.95 13.46 -14.10
C ALA A 65 8.03 13.95 -13.11
N ALA A 66 7.62 14.41 -11.93
CA ALA A 66 8.56 14.81 -10.89
C ALA A 66 9.36 13.62 -10.33
N ILE A 67 8.72 12.48 -10.10
CA ILE A 67 9.37 11.25 -9.67
C ILE A 67 10.40 10.79 -10.72
N ASN A 68 10.03 10.80 -12.01
CA ASN A 68 10.94 10.45 -13.11
C ASN A 68 12.17 11.34 -13.14
N GLN A 69 12.05 12.65 -12.87
CA GLN A 69 13.20 13.55 -12.79
C GLN A 69 14.12 13.20 -11.61
N LEU A 70 13.56 12.90 -10.45
CA LEU A 70 14.34 12.53 -9.27
C LEU A 70 15.04 11.18 -9.45
N THR A 71 14.38 10.20 -10.06
CA THR A 71 15.00 8.89 -10.33
C THR A 71 16.13 8.98 -11.37
N GLN A 72 16.03 9.88 -12.35
CA GLN A 72 17.14 10.17 -13.27
C GLN A 72 18.38 10.76 -12.56
N ARG A 73 18.20 11.36 -11.38
CA ARG A 73 19.26 11.88 -10.52
C ARG A 73 19.77 10.87 -9.49
N GLY A 74 19.25 9.64 -9.49
CA GLY A 74 19.71 8.55 -8.62
C GLY A 74 18.78 8.16 -7.48
N MET A 75 17.58 8.77 -7.35
CA MET A 75 16.60 8.30 -6.38
C MET A 75 16.13 6.89 -6.72
N TYR A 76 16.15 5.98 -5.75
CA TYR A 76 15.43 4.71 -5.85
C TYR A 76 13.96 4.93 -5.45
N PHE A 77 13.04 4.64 -6.38
CA PHE A 77 11.60 4.77 -6.12
C PHE A 77 10.91 3.41 -6.19
N PHE A 78 9.95 3.18 -5.29
CA PHE A 78 9.07 2.00 -5.30
C PHE A 78 7.63 2.40 -4.97
N ASP A 79 6.67 1.70 -5.56
CA ASP A 79 5.25 1.80 -5.17
C ASP A 79 4.99 1.04 -3.88
N TYR A 80 4.29 1.64 -2.94
CA TYR A 80 4.00 1.02 -1.64
C TYR A 80 2.89 -0.05 -1.69
N GLY A 81 2.28 -0.28 -2.86
CA GLY A 81 1.19 -1.24 -3.02
C GLY A 81 -0.22 -0.64 -2.84
N ASN A 82 -0.35 0.68 -3.02
CA ASN A 82 -1.58 1.45 -2.91
C ASN A 82 -2.24 1.78 -4.25
N ALA A 83 -1.93 1.03 -5.30
CA ALA A 83 -2.38 1.19 -6.67
C ALA A 83 -1.83 2.43 -7.42
N PHE A 84 -0.75 3.06 -6.95
CA PHE A 84 -0.16 4.22 -7.61
C PHE A 84 0.29 3.92 -9.04
N LEU A 85 1.04 2.84 -9.27
CA LEU A 85 1.51 2.44 -10.60
C LEU A 85 0.34 2.22 -11.57
N LEU A 86 -0.67 1.50 -11.13
CA LEU A 86 -1.85 1.19 -11.94
C LEU A 86 -2.65 2.44 -12.31
N GLN A 87 -2.94 3.30 -11.35
CA GLN A 87 -3.74 4.50 -11.60
C GLN A 87 -2.95 5.54 -12.41
N SER A 88 -1.65 5.64 -12.20
CA SER A 88 -0.76 6.49 -13.01
C SER A 88 -0.70 6.02 -14.46
N SER A 89 -0.63 4.71 -14.70
CA SER A 89 -0.70 4.14 -16.06
C SER A 89 -2.06 4.46 -16.72
N ARG A 90 -3.16 4.27 -16.01
CA ARG A 90 -4.51 4.61 -16.51
C ARG A 90 -4.67 6.11 -16.80
N ALA A 91 -4.00 6.95 -16.03
CA ALA A 91 -3.96 8.39 -16.27
C ALA A 91 -3.08 8.79 -17.46
N GLY A 92 -2.40 7.86 -18.12
CA GLY A 92 -1.49 8.13 -19.24
C GLY A 92 -0.17 8.79 -18.83
N ALA A 93 0.28 8.57 -17.59
CA ALA A 93 1.61 9.01 -17.13
C ALA A 93 2.72 8.14 -17.72
N ASP A 94 3.93 8.70 -17.86
CA ASP A 94 5.14 7.98 -18.31
C ASP A 94 5.68 7.07 -17.18
N ILE A 95 4.94 6.00 -16.91
CA ILE A 95 5.19 5.03 -15.82
C ILE A 95 5.51 3.63 -16.35
N LEU A 96 5.38 3.41 -17.65
CA LEU A 96 5.63 2.13 -18.30
C LEU A 96 6.96 2.13 -19.07
N LEU A 97 7.59 0.98 -19.11
CA LEU A 97 8.70 0.69 -19.99
C LEU A 97 8.19 0.29 -21.40
N PRO A 98 9.05 0.27 -22.42
CA PRO A 98 8.65 -0.11 -23.79
C PRO A 98 8.05 -1.52 -23.90
N ASP A 99 8.38 -2.42 -22.97
CA ASP A 99 7.85 -3.78 -22.91
C ASP A 99 6.50 -3.88 -22.17
N GLY A 100 5.95 -2.74 -21.73
CA GLY A 100 4.67 -2.64 -21.02
C GLY A 100 4.75 -2.90 -19.52
N LYS A 101 5.92 -3.20 -18.96
CA LYS A 101 6.10 -3.34 -17.52
C LYS A 101 6.16 -1.98 -16.84
N PHE A 102 5.86 -1.96 -15.54
CA PHE A 102 6.04 -0.76 -14.74
C PHE A 102 7.53 -0.39 -14.63
N ARG A 103 7.81 0.91 -14.68
CA ARG A 103 9.15 1.48 -14.55
C ARG A 103 9.74 1.27 -13.15
N TYR A 104 8.89 1.21 -12.14
CA TYR A 104 9.27 1.10 -10.74
C TYR A 104 8.75 -0.20 -10.13
N PRO A 105 9.46 -0.79 -9.17
CA PRO A 105 9.00 -1.97 -8.47
C PRO A 105 7.82 -1.65 -7.55
N SER A 106 6.97 -2.65 -7.33
CA SER A 106 5.98 -2.64 -6.26
C SER A 106 6.58 -3.20 -4.98
N TYR A 107 6.40 -2.48 -3.87
CA TYR A 107 6.84 -2.97 -2.56
C TYR A 107 6.27 -4.35 -2.23
N VAL A 108 4.98 -4.56 -2.53
CA VAL A 108 4.30 -5.83 -2.22
C VAL A 108 4.78 -6.97 -3.12
N GLN A 109 4.81 -6.75 -4.44
CA GLN A 109 5.09 -7.80 -5.42
C GLN A 109 6.58 -8.07 -5.61
N ASP A 110 7.39 -7.02 -5.69
CA ASP A 110 8.78 -7.13 -6.13
C ASP A 110 9.78 -7.09 -4.96
N ILE A 111 9.36 -6.60 -3.80
CA ILE A 111 10.21 -6.51 -2.60
C ILE A 111 9.73 -7.50 -1.54
N MET A 112 8.50 -7.32 -1.02
CA MET A 112 7.99 -8.21 0.04
C MET A 112 7.72 -9.63 -0.45
N GLY A 113 7.26 -9.80 -1.70
CA GLY A 113 7.04 -11.11 -2.31
C GLY A 113 8.27 -12.01 -2.17
N PRO A 114 9.38 -11.71 -2.88
CA PRO A 114 10.57 -12.56 -2.87
C PRO A 114 11.33 -12.56 -1.53
N MET A 115 11.23 -11.50 -0.73
CA MET A 115 11.97 -11.42 0.54
C MET A 115 11.26 -12.06 1.72
N PHE A 116 9.92 -12.15 1.69
CA PHE A 116 9.13 -12.61 2.82
C PHE A 116 8.02 -13.59 2.43
N PHE A 117 7.17 -13.26 1.46
CA PHE A 117 5.98 -14.07 1.16
C PHE A 117 6.34 -15.44 0.58
N ASP A 118 7.38 -15.53 -0.25
CA ASP A 118 7.87 -16.80 -0.81
C ASP A 118 8.44 -17.73 0.27
N TYR A 119 8.79 -17.17 1.45
CA TYR A 119 9.23 -17.94 2.62
C TYR A 119 8.11 -18.17 3.65
N GLY A 120 6.87 -17.86 3.30
CA GLY A 120 5.73 -18.04 4.20
C GLY A 120 5.50 -16.91 5.21
N PHE A 121 6.22 -15.79 5.10
CA PHE A 121 5.99 -14.61 5.93
C PHE A 121 5.11 -13.60 5.21
N GLY A 122 4.15 -13.06 5.91
CA GLY A 122 3.32 -12.01 5.37
C GLY A 122 2.26 -11.54 6.34
N PRO A 123 1.58 -10.43 6.02
CA PRO A 123 0.45 -10.00 6.80
C PRO A 123 -0.69 -11.00 6.63
N PHE A 124 -1.21 -11.54 7.74
CA PHE A 124 -2.47 -12.25 7.66
C PHE A 124 -3.61 -11.29 7.98
N ARG A 125 -4.69 -11.50 7.24
CA ARG A 125 -5.94 -10.77 7.45
C ARG A 125 -7.08 -11.75 7.34
N TRP A 126 -7.95 -11.75 8.32
CA TRP A 126 -9.23 -12.43 8.22
C TRP A 126 -10.33 -11.54 8.77
N VAL A 127 -11.51 -11.69 8.24
CA VAL A 127 -12.70 -10.93 8.60
C VAL A 127 -13.79 -11.92 8.94
N CYS A 128 -14.35 -11.80 10.14
CA CYS A 128 -15.50 -12.58 10.53
C CYS A 128 -16.77 -11.92 9.99
N THR A 129 -17.29 -12.43 8.88
CA THR A 129 -18.45 -11.85 8.20
C THR A 129 -19.80 -12.17 8.90
N SER A 130 -19.82 -13.16 9.78
CA SER A 130 -21.00 -13.46 10.60
C SER A 130 -21.24 -12.41 11.69
N CYS A 131 -20.21 -11.61 12.04
CA CYS A 131 -20.21 -10.72 13.19
C CYS A 131 -20.47 -11.46 14.54
N ASP A 132 -20.22 -12.78 14.57
CA ASP A 132 -20.34 -13.61 15.77
C ASP A 132 -18.98 -13.71 16.47
N PRO A 133 -18.86 -13.32 17.74
CA PRO A 133 -17.61 -13.43 18.49
C PRO A 133 -17.05 -14.85 18.60
N ASP A 134 -17.92 -15.87 18.63
CA ASP A 134 -17.50 -17.27 18.74
C ASP A 134 -16.86 -17.74 17.42
N ASP A 135 -17.37 -17.33 16.27
CA ASP A 135 -16.79 -17.59 14.97
C ASP A 135 -15.41 -16.90 14.83
N LEU A 136 -15.30 -15.68 15.33
CA LEU A 136 -14.02 -14.96 15.34
C LEU A 136 -13.00 -15.67 16.23
N ALA A 137 -13.39 -16.10 17.43
CA ALA A 137 -12.53 -16.85 18.33
C ALA A 137 -12.10 -18.20 17.72
N LEU A 138 -12.99 -18.85 16.97
CA LEU A 138 -12.66 -20.07 16.24
C LEU A 138 -11.60 -19.83 15.15
N THR A 139 -11.74 -18.77 14.37
CA THR A 139 -10.73 -18.41 13.33
C THR A 139 -9.40 -18.04 13.93
N ASP A 140 -9.36 -17.32 15.06
CA ASP A 140 -8.14 -17.02 15.82
C ASP A 140 -7.43 -18.31 16.25
N LYS A 141 -8.20 -19.25 16.83
CA LYS A 141 -7.66 -20.54 17.28
C LYS A 141 -7.10 -21.38 16.13
N LEU A 142 -7.79 -21.41 14.99
CA LEU A 142 -7.31 -22.13 13.81
C LEU A 142 -6.02 -21.51 13.26
N ALA A 143 -5.95 -20.18 13.17
CA ALA A 143 -4.74 -19.49 12.74
C ALA A 143 -3.56 -19.78 13.68
N GLU A 144 -3.78 -19.73 15.00
CA GLU A 144 -2.78 -20.06 16.00
C GLU A 144 -2.30 -21.52 15.87
N GLN A 145 -3.21 -22.45 15.63
CA GLN A 145 -2.86 -23.86 15.42
C GLN A 145 -1.98 -24.06 14.20
N VAL A 146 -2.35 -23.48 13.04
CA VAL A 146 -1.55 -23.56 11.80
C VAL A 146 -0.15 -23.00 12.02
N LEU A 147 -0.03 -21.83 12.64
CA LEU A 147 1.29 -21.21 12.93
C LEU A 147 2.12 -22.08 13.89
N THR A 148 1.47 -22.71 14.88
CA THR A 148 2.15 -23.61 15.82
C THR A 148 2.66 -24.87 15.12
N ASP A 149 1.90 -25.42 14.18
CA ASP A 149 2.30 -26.59 13.41
C ASP A 149 3.46 -26.26 12.46
N GLU A 150 3.38 -25.14 11.74
CA GLU A 150 4.47 -24.66 10.86
C GLU A 150 5.77 -24.37 11.66
N ARG A 151 5.65 -23.84 12.86
CA ARG A 151 6.79 -23.57 13.74
C ARG A 151 7.66 -24.80 14.01
N GLN A 152 7.08 -26.00 14.04
CA GLN A 152 7.82 -27.24 14.33
C GLN A 152 8.83 -27.60 13.24
N HIS A 153 8.61 -27.10 12.02
CA HIS A 153 9.42 -27.38 10.83
C HIS A 153 10.28 -26.19 10.39
N ALA A 154 10.13 -25.04 11.04
CA ALA A 154 10.77 -23.79 10.69
C ALA A 154 12.20 -23.68 11.23
N THR A 155 13.04 -22.87 10.58
CA THR A 155 14.34 -22.46 11.11
C THR A 155 14.17 -21.54 12.33
N GLU A 156 15.21 -21.35 13.11
CA GLU A 156 15.17 -20.57 14.37
C GLU A 156 14.64 -19.14 14.14
N ASP A 157 15.13 -18.45 13.11
CA ASP A 157 14.68 -17.10 12.76
C ASP A 157 13.19 -17.06 12.41
N ILE A 158 12.71 -18.07 11.68
CA ILE A 158 11.31 -18.22 11.32
C ILE A 158 10.47 -18.55 12.57
N GLN A 159 10.98 -19.39 13.48
CA GLN A 159 10.29 -19.70 14.73
C GLN A 159 10.00 -18.45 15.56
N HIS A 160 10.96 -17.53 15.65
CA HIS A 160 10.76 -16.25 16.35
C HIS A 160 9.63 -15.44 15.73
N GLN A 161 9.59 -15.34 14.40
CA GLN A 161 8.54 -14.60 13.70
C GLN A 161 7.16 -15.25 13.90
N LEU A 162 7.09 -16.58 13.87
CA LEU A 162 5.84 -17.29 14.11
C LEU A 162 5.38 -17.15 15.58
N ASP A 163 6.29 -17.17 16.54
CA ASP A 163 5.98 -16.90 17.94
C ASP A 163 5.43 -15.49 18.15
N ASP A 164 6.00 -14.48 17.51
CA ASP A 164 5.49 -13.10 17.51
C ASP A 164 4.09 -13.02 16.91
N ASN A 165 3.85 -13.70 15.80
CA ASN A 165 2.54 -13.73 15.17
C ASN A 165 1.47 -14.39 16.06
N ILE A 166 1.79 -15.51 16.69
CA ILE A 166 0.92 -16.18 17.65
C ILE A 166 0.63 -15.27 18.86
N HIS A 167 1.66 -14.61 19.37
CA HIS A 167 1.52 -13.64 20.45
C HIS A 167 0.55 -12.51 20.09
N TRP A 168 0.71 -11.91 18.92
CA TRP A 168 -0.17 -10.83 18.43
C TRP A 168 -1.61 -11.27 18.25
N ILE A 169 -1.87 -12.47 17.74
CA ILE A 169 -3.24 -13.02 17.63
C ILE A 169 -3.89 -13.12 19.02
N ARG A 170 -3.15 -13.65 20.00
CA ARG A 170 -3.63 -13.79 21.39
C ARG A 170 -3.93 -12.44 22.04
N GLU A 171 -3.02 -11.48 21.89
CA GLU A 171 -3.20 -10.15 22.45
C GLU A 171 -4.33 -9.37 21.74
N ALA A 172 -4.48 -9.51 20.44
CA ALA A 172 -5.60 -8.93 19.70
C ALA A 172 -6.95 -9.51 20.19
N GLY A 173 -7.01 -10.83 20.44
CA GLY A 173 -8.18 -11.49 21.02
C GLY A 173 -8.57 -10.95 22.38
N LYS A 174 -7.60 -10.78 23.29
CA LYS A 174 -7.84 -10.28 24.65
C LYS A 174 -8.27 -8.83 24.69
N ASN A 175 -7.71 -7.99 23.82
CA ASN A 175 -7.87 -6.54 23.88
C ASN A 175 -8.86 -6.00 22.85
N HIS A 176 -9.51 -6.85 22.08
CA HIS A 176 -10.41 -6.46 20.99
C HIS A 176 -9.78 -5.49 19.98
N LEU A 177 -8.50 -5.71 19.66
CA LEU A 177 -7.70 -4.82 18.81
C LEU A 177 -7.68 -5.30 17.37
N VAL A 178 -7.65 -4.34 16.46
CA VAL A 178 -7.18 -4.52 15.08
C VAL A 178 -5.70 -4.20 15.07
N VAL A 179 -4.86 -5.13 14.63
CA VAL A 179 -3.41 -5.00 14.73
C VAL A 179 -2.80 -4.77 13.35
N GLY A 180 -2.37 -3.54 13.07
CA GLY A 180 -1.44 -3.14 12.02
C GLY A 180 -1.58 -3.86 10.67
N SER A 181 -0.51 -4.49 10.20
CA SER A 181 -0.50 -5.31 9.00
C SER A 181 -1.20 -6.67 9.18
N GLN A 182 -1.52 -7.02 10.41
CA GLN A 182 -2.26 -8.22 10.80
C GLN A 182 -3.63 -7.75 11.31
N ALA A 183 -4.62 -7.75 10.43
CA ALA A 183 -5.95 -7.31 10.79
C ALA A 183 -6.83 -8.54 11.10
N ARG A 184 -7.38 -8.50 12.29
CA ARG A 184 -8.45 -9.37 12.77
C ARG A 184 -9.68 -8.49 12.99
N ILE A 185 -10.77 -8.76 12.30
CA ILE A 185 -12.04 -8.02 12.41
C ILE A 185 -13.20 -9.01 12.54
#